data_0e24716915e63b482ba8bfdce72b76c0
#
_entry.id   0e24716915e63b482ba8bfdce72b76c0
#
_cell.length_a   1.000
_cell.length_b   1.000
_cell.length_c   1.000
_cell.angle_alpha   90.00
_cell.angle_beta   90.00
_cell.angle_gamma   90.00
#
_symmetry.space_group_name_H-M   'P 1'
#
loop_
_entity.id
_entity.type
_entity.pdbx_description
1 polymer ?
#
loop_
_entity_poly.entity_id
_entity_poly.type
_entity_poly.pdbx_seq_one_letter_code
_entity_poly.pdbx_strand_id
1 'polypeptide(L)'
;YGWLDPEGTYNKEGFQLFNSLLSYGSAGLFGHGFQSVIKVFPEAQTDFIFAVILTNYGFIGGLLTIVAIVALDIIILKIGLDSTNQQDKFMTIGIIGMLLFQQIWNMGMILGLLPITGITLPFISYGGSSLLSYMIAIALFIDINSQNNIMKNRSIIS
;
A
#
# COMPACT_ATOMS: atom_id res chain seq x y z
N TYR A 1 -22.44 3.98 12.24
CA TYR A 1 -21.16 3.55 11.65
C TYR A 1 -21.20 3.90 10.16
N GLY A 2 -20.47 4.98 9.75
CA GLY A 2 -20.56 5.56 8.40
C GLY A 2 -20.08 4.69 7.24
N TRP A 3 -19.45 3.55 7.51
CA TRP A 3 -19.01 2.61 6.48
C TRP A 3 -20.06 1.52 6.17
N LEU A 4 -21.00 1.25 7.09
CA LEU A 4 -22.11 0.30 6.88
C LEU A 4 -23.27 0.91 6.12
N ASP A 5 -23.45 2.24 6.22
CA ASP A 5 -24.45 3.00 5.50
C ASP A 5 -23.88 4.35 5.06
N PRO A 6 -23.06 4.35 3.98
CA PRO A 6 -22.43 5.57 3.48
C PRO A 6 -23.44 6.57 2.89
N GLU A 7 -24.62 6.12 2.47
CA GLU A 7 -25.68 7.00 1.96
C GLU A 7 -26.46 7.69 3.10
N GLY A 8 -26.67 6.99 4.22
CA GLY A 8 -27.41 7.54 5.38
C GLY A 8 -26.57 8.41 6.29
N THR A 9 -25.23 8.29 6.23
CA THR A 9 -24.31 9.02 7.10
C THR A 9 -23.51 10.09 6.31
N TYR A 10 -24.20 11.16 5.90
CA TYR A 10 -23.60 12.26 5.14
C TYR A 10 -22.56 13.11 5.92
N ASN A 11 -22.21 12.72 7.14
CA ASN A 11 -21.29 13.45 8.01
C ASN A 11 -19.85 12.91 7.89
N LYS A 12 -19.00 13.65 7.18
CA LYS A 12 -17.53 13.55 7.04
C LYS A 12 -16.96 12.22 6.53
N GLU A 13 -17.09 11.11 7.26
CA GLU A 13 -16.44 9.83 6.91
C GLU A 13 -17.21 9.06 5.84
N GLY A 14 -18.54 8.97 5.97
CA GLY A 14 -19.39 8.35 4.96
C GLY A 14 -19.38 9.08 3.63
N PHE A 15 -19.28 10.43 3.67
CA PHE A 15 -19.19 11.25 2.45
C PHE A 15 -17.92 10.98 1.64
N GLN A 16 -16.78 10.77 2.28
CA GLN A 16 -15.53 10.45 1.58
C GLN A 16 -15.59 9.09 0.90
N LEU A 17 -16.06 8.06 1.61
CA LEU A 17 -16.22 6.72 1.05
C LEU A 17 -17.23 6.72 -0.09
N PHE A 18 -18.39 7.34 0.09
CA PHE A 18 -19.42 7.41 -0.95
C PHE A 18 -18.92 8.10 -2.23
N ASN A 19 -18.24 9.24 -2.10
CA ASN A 19 -17.66 9.92 -3.26
C ASN A 19 -16.54 9.11 -3.93
N SER A 20 -15.74 8.38 -3.16
CA SER A 20 -14.71 7.50 -3.72
C SER A 20 -15.34 6.34 -4.50
N LEU A 21 -16.36 5.69 -3.93
CA LEU A 21 -17.12 4.61 -4.58
C LEU A 21 -17.76 5.06 -5.90
N LEU A 22 -18.40 6.23 -5.92
CA LEU A 22 -18.97 6.81 -7.14
C LEU A 22 -17.88 7.16 -8.17
N SER A 23 -16.75 7.71 -7.73
CA SER A 23 -15.68 8.15 -8.63
C SER A 23 -15.03 6.98 -9.35
N TYR A 24 -14.60 5.94 -8.63
CA TYR A 24 -13.99 4.79 -9.31
C TYR A 24 -15.03 3.83 -9.91
N GLY A 25 -16.25 3.76 -9.38
CA GLY A 25 -17.33 2.96 -9.96
C GLY A 25 -17.73 3.44 -11.36
N SER A 26 -17.58 4.74 -11.64
CA SER A 26 -17.83 5.32 -12.97
C SER A 26 -16.62 5.24 -13.91
N ALA A 27 -15.42 4.94 -13.40
CA ALA A 27 -14.17 5.01 -14.16
C ALA A 27 -13.97 3.85 -15.18
N GLY A 28 -14.67 2.74 -15.03
CA GLY A 28 -14.56 1.60 -15.93
C GLY A 28 -13.15 0.97 -15.95
N LEU A 29 -12.79 0.38 -17.11
CA LEU A 29 -11.51 -0.34 -17.25
C LEU A 29 -10.30 0.60 -17.37
N PHE A 30 -10.44 1.74 -18.06
CA PHE A 30 -9.34 2.65 -18.39
C PHE A 30 -9.28 3.93 -17.55
N GLY A 31 -10.30 4.17 -16.71
CA GLY A 31 -10.40 5.39 -15.91
C GLY A 31 -10.85 6.62 -16.70
N HIS A 32 -10.96 7.74 -15.99
CA HIS A 32 -11.37 9.02 -16.58
C HIS A 32 -10.19 9.84 -17.13
N GLY A 33 -8.94 9.40 -16.88
CA GLY A 33 -7.74 10.14 -17.25
C GLY A 33 -7.45 11.34 -16.33
N PHE A 34 -6.32 12.01 -16.57
CA PHE A 34 -5.85 13.14 -15.74
C PHE A 34 -6.69 14.43 -15.87
N GLN A 35 -7.55 14.53 -16.88
CA GLN A 35 -8.35 15.73 -17.14
C GLN A 35 -9.76 15.69 -16.53
N SER A 36 -10.17 14.56 -15.98
CA SER A 36 -11.44 14.52 -15.27
C SER A 36 -11.31 15.32 -13.99
N VAL A 37 -12.17 16.32 -13.82
CA VAL A 37 -12.31 17.07 -12.57
C VAL A 37 -12.82 16.08 -11.52
N ILE A 38 -11.89 15.38 -10.92
CA ILE A 38 -12.18 14.54 -9.76
C ILE A 38 -12.70 15.51 -8.70
N LYS A 39 -13.87 15.24 -8.14
CA LYS A 39 -14.28 15.90 -6.90
C LYS A 39 -13.18 15.61 -5.90
N VAL A 40 -12.31 16.60 -5.66
CA VAL A 40 -11.20 16.50 -4.72
C VAL A 40 -11.85 16.34 -3.35
N PHE A 41 -11.87 15.10 -2.87
CA PHE A 41 -12.27 14.85 -1.49
C PHE A 41 -11.05 15.09 -0.59
N PRO A 42 -11.29 15.61 0.63
CA PRO A 42 -10.23 15.75 1.61
C PRO A 42 -9.50 14.41 1.78
N GLU A 43 -8.17 14.46 1.96
CA GLU A 43 -7.34 13.27 2.16
C GLU A 43 -7.21 12.29 0.97
N ALA A 44 -7.57 12.74 -0.24
CA ALA A 44 -7.39 11.95 -1.46
C ALA A 44 -5.93 11.50 -1.69
N GLN A 45 -4.96 12.26 -1.20
CA GLN A 45 -3.52 12.00 -1.37
C GLN A 45 -2.93 11.11 -0.27
N THR A 46 -3.64 10.95 0.83
CA THR A 46 -3.21 10.14 1.99
C THR A 46 -3.87 8.77 1.97
N ASP A 47 -5.03 8.66 2.59
CA ASP A 47 -5.68 7.38 2.86
C ASP A 47 -6.47 6.84 1.66
N PHE A 48 -6.95 7.74 0.76
CA PHE A 48 -7.76 7.40 -0.40
C PHE A 48 -6.98 7.40 -1.72
N ILE A 49 -5.64 7.35 -1.68
CA ILE A 49 -4.81 7.40 -2.90
C ILE A 49 -5.12 6.25 -3.87
N PHE A 50 -5.45 5.07 -3.38
CA PHE A 50 -5.83 3.94 -4.22
C PHE A 50 -7.15 4.20 -4.96
N ALA A 51 -8.12 4.90 -4.35
CA ALA A 51 -9.33 5.35 -5.04
C ALA A 51 -9.02 6.35 -6.15
N VAL A 52 -8.04 7.24 -5.95
CA VAL A 52 -7.57 8.17 -6.98
C VAL A 52 -6.94 7.43 -8.16
N ILE A 53 -6.14 6.40 -7.89
CA ILE A 53 -5.56 5.55 -8.93
C ILE A 53 -6.65 4.85 -9.74
N LEU A 54 -7.63 4.24 -9.05
CA LEU A 54 -8.78 3.59 -9.70
C LEU A 54 -9.61 4.57 -10.54
N THR A 55 -9.80 5.80 -10.07
CA THR A 55 -10.56 6.83 -10.79
C THR A 55 -9.83 7.29 -12.05
N ASN A 56 -8.52 7.53 -11.96
CA ASN A 56 -7.74 8.08 -13.07
C ASN A 56 -7.36 7.03 -14.12
N TYR A 57 -6.95 5.85 -13.68
CA TYR A 57 -6.41 4.79 -14.54
C TYR A 57 -7.34 3.58 -14.67
N GLY A 58 -8.50 3.60 -14.02
CA GLY A 58 -9.47 2.53 -14.03
C GLY A 58 -9.00 1.25 -13.32
N PHE A 59 -9.69 0.17 -13.63
CA PHE A 59 -9.38 -1.15 -13.09
C PHE A 59 -7.95 -1.61 -13.43
N ILE A 60 -7.46 -1.28 -14.63
CA ILE A 60 -6.10 -1.63 -15.06
C ILE A 60 -5.04 -0.95 -14.19
N GLY A 61 -5.22 0.34 -13.88
CA GLY A 61 -4.32 1.07 -12.98
C GLY A 61 -4.30 0.49 -11.57
N GLY A 62 -5.47 0.14 -11.03
CA GLY A 62 -5.56 -0.55 -9.74
C GLY A 62 -4.86 -1.90 -9.74
N LEU A 63 -5.07 -2.71 -10.77
CA LEU A 63 -4.41 -4.02 -10.92
C LEU A 63 -2.89 -3.89 -11.01
N LEU A 64 -2.39 -2.97 -11.83
CA LEU A 64 -0.94 -2.71 -11.95
C LEU A 64 -0.34 -2.27 -10.61
N THR A 65 -1.05 -1.45 -9.86
CA THR A 65 -0.62 -1.02 -8.51
C THR A 65 -0.52 -2.20 -7.56
N ILE A 66 -1.52 -3.08 -7.53
CA ILE A 66 -1.49 -4.30 -6.71
C ILE A 66 -0.32 -5.20 -7.10
N VAL A 67 -0.13 -5.43 -8.40
CA VAL A 67 0.98 -6.26 -8.90
C VAL A 67 2.34 -5.68 -8.49
N ALA A 68 2.52 -4.36 -8.59
CA ALA A 68 3.76 -3.69 -8.20
C ALA A 68 4.05 -3.84 -6.69
N ILE A 69 3.03 -3.66 -5.85
CA ILE A 69 3.14 -3.81 -4.39
C ILE A 69 3.48 -5.26 -4.03
N VAL A 70 2.76 -6.23 -4.57
CA VAL A 70 2.99 -7.67 -4.31
C VAL A 70 4.38 -8.09 -4.80
N ALA A 71 4.83 -7.59 -5.95
CA ALA A 71 6.18 -7.85 -6.45
C ALA A 71 7.26 -7.33 -5.49
N LEU A 72 7.06 -6.13 -4.93
CA LEU A 72 7.96 -5.55 -3.93
C LEU A 72 7.98 -6.40 -2.66
N ASP A 73 6.83 -6.82 -2.15
CA ASP A 73 6.73 -7.66 -0.96
C ASP A 73 7.42 -9.02 -1.16
N ILE A 74 7.28 -9.63 -2.33
CA ILE A 74 7.96 -10.88 -2.67
C ILE A 74 9.48 -10.70 -2.70
N ILE A 75 9.98 -9.58 -3.25
CA ILE A 75 11.42 -9.29 -3.28
C ILE A 75 11.95 -9.15 -1.87
N ILE A 76 11.29 -8.35 -1.02
CA ILE A 76 11.67 -8.16 0.38
C ILE A 76 11.68 -9.50 1.12
N LEU A 77 10.62 -10.29 0.95
CA LEU A 77 10.48 -11.61 1.60
C LEU A 77 11.61 -12.55 1.18
N LYS A 78 11.96 -12.63 -0.10
CA LYS A 78 13.07 -13.45 -0.59
C LYS A 78 14.39 -13.05 0.03
N ILE A 79 14.72 -11.75 0.02
CA ILE A 79 15.97 -11.23 0.60
C ILE A 79 16.09 -11.64 2.08
N GLY A 80 15.02 -11.50 2.85
CA GLY A 80 15.04 -11.83 4.26
C GLY A 80 15.09 -13.33 4.54
N LEU A 81 14.38 -14.15 3.77
CA LEU A 81 14.38 -15.61 3.96
C LEU A 81 15.70 -16.26 3.54
N ASP A 82 16.42 -15.66 2.58
CA ASP A 82 17.74 -16.12 2.14
C ASP A 82 18.85 -15.77 3.14
N SER A 83 18.57 -14.98 4.20
CA SER A 83 19.52 -14.69 5.25
C SER A 83 19.92 -15.95 6.01
N THR A 84 21.19 -16.05 6.36
CA THR A 84 21.72 -17.13 7.23
C THR A 84 21.39 -16.90 8.69
N ASN A 85 21.13 -15.64 9.08
CA ASN A 85 20.82 -15.24 10.45
C ASN A 85 19.32 -15.38 10.75
N GLN A 86 18.97 -16.09 11.80
CA GLN A 86 17.56 -16.26 12.21
C GLN A 86 16.90 -14.94 12.64
N GLN A 87 17.63 -14.03 13.23
CA GLN A 87 17.12 -12.72 13.65
C GLN A 87 16.61 -11.92 12.44
N ASP A 88 17.36 -11.91 11.34
CA ASP A 88 17.00 -11.22 10.11
C ASP A 88 15.71 -11.80 9.50
N LYS A 89 15.55 -13.12 9.55
CA LYS A 89 14.32 -13.78 9.09
C LYS A 89 13.10 -13.34 9.88
N PHE A 90 13.18 -13.36 11.22
CA PHE A 90 12.07 -12.92 12.07
C PHE A 90 11.74 -11.45 11.88
N MET A 91 12.76 -10.60 11.75
CA MET A 91 12.56 -9.18 11.49
C MET A 91 11.86 -8.95 10.13
N THR A 92 12.29 -9.67 9.09
CA THR A 92 11.65 -9.63 7.77
C THR A 92 10.19 -10.03 7.82
N ILE A 93 9.86 -11.13 8.49
CA ILE A 93 8.48 -11.62 8.63
C ILE A 93 7.62 -10.57 9.34
N GLY A 94 8.15 -9.94 10.38
CA GLY A 94 7.45 -8.86 11.10
C GLY A 94 7.15 -7.65 10.23
N ILE A 95 8.13 -7.18 9.46
CA ILE A 95 7.96 -6.03 8.56
C ILE A 95 6.99 -6.35 7.44
N ILE A 96 7.10 -7.53 6.80
CA ILE A 96 6.16 -7.97 5.76
C ILE A 96 4.75 -8.10 6.32
N GLY A 97 4.58 -8.67 7.52
CA GLY A 97 3.28 -8.76 8.18
C GLY A 97 2.63 -7.39 8.39
N MET A 98 3.42 -6.40 8.80
CA MET A 98 2.96 -5.01 8.95
C MET A 98 2.58 -4.39 7.60
N LEU A 99 3.40 -4.55 6.55
CA LEU A 99 3.12 -4.02 5.21
C LEU A 99 1.85 -4.63 4.63
N LEU A 100 1.71 -5.96 4.65
CA LEU A 100 0.52 -6.67 4.18
C LEU A 100 -0.75 -6.22 4.92
N PHE A 101 -0.67 -6.07 6.24
CA PHE A 101 -1.81 -5.59 7.03
C PHE A 101 -2.26 -4.20 6.56
N GLN A 102 -1.32 -3.25 6.40
CA GLN A 102 -1.64 -1.90 5.95
C GLN A 102 -2.20 -1.88 4.52
N GLN A 103 -1.64 -2.65 3.61
CA GLN A 103 -2.08 -2.77 2.22
C GLN A 103 -3.50 -3.33 2.13
N ILE A 104 -3.76 -4.47 2.78
CA ILE A 104 -5.07 -5.12 2.79
C ILE A 104 -6.11 -4.20 3.45
N TRP A 105 -5.75 -3.57 4.55
CA TRP A 105 -6.67 -2.68 5.25
C TRP A 105 -7.02 -1.44 4.44
N ASN A 106 -6.02 -0.77 3.84
CA ASN A 106 -6.25 0.40 3.01
C ASN A 106 -7.13 0.08 1.79
N MET A 107 -6.79 -0.98 1.04
CA MET A 107 -7.59 -1.40 -0.12
C MET A 107 -9.00 -1.84 0.29
N GLY A 108 -9.12 -2.60 1.38
CA GLY A 108 -10.42 -3.05 1.90
C GLY A 108 -11.30 -1.90 2.37
N MET A 109 -10.71 -0.87 2.99
CA MET A 109 -11.42 0.35 3.39
C MET A 109 -11.97 1.10 2.19
N ILE A 110 -11.17 1.27 1.13
CA ILE A 110 -11.58 1.95 -0.10
C ILE A 110 -12.69 1.20 -0.83
N LEU A 111 -12.66 -0.13 -0.81
CA LEU A 111 -13.71 -0.98 -1.37
C LEU A 111 -14.97 -1.05 -0.49
N GLY A 112 -14.99 -0.38 0.67
CA GLY A 112 -16.13 -0.41 1.60
C GLY A 112 -16.26 -1.71 2.39
N LEU A 113 -15.26 -2.59 2.36
CA LEU A 113 -15.27 -3.87 3.08
C LEU A 113 -14.81 -3.74 4.53
N LEU A 114 -13.98 -2.73 4.83
CA LEU A 114 -13.39 -2.49 6.14
C LEU A 114 -13.71 -1.06 6.63
N PRO A 115 -13.70 -0.83 7.96
CA PRO A 115 -13.96 0.49 8.52
C PRO A 115 -12.85 1.48 8.14
N ILE A 116 -13.24 2.76 8.01
CA ILE A 116 -12.33 3.86 7.71
C ILE A 116 -11.48 4.16 8.95
N THR A 117 -10.17 3.97 8.84
CA THR A 117 -9.22 4.11 9.96
C THR A 117 -8.05 5.03 9.68
N GLY A 118 -7.97 5.61 8.48
CA GLY A 118 -6.88 6.51 8.13
C GLY A 118 -5.51 5.81 7.95
N ILE A 119 -5.49 4.50 7.65
CA ILE A 119 -4.26 3.76 7.38
C ILE A 119 -3.81 4.05 5.95
N THR A 120 -2.58 4.57 5.81
CA THR A 120 -1.98 4.91 4.52
C THR A 120 -1.51 3.68 3.75
N LEU A 121 -1.54 3.74 2.41
CA LEU A 121 -0.99 2.68 1.56
C LEU A 121 0.54 2.79 1.51
N PRO A 122 1.30 1.76 1.93
CA PRO A 122 2.76 1.80 1.94
C PRO A 122 3.36 2.17 0.59
N PHE A 123 4.39 3.03 0.61
CA PHE A 123 5.17 3.51 -0.54
C PHE A 123 4.42 4.37 -1.57
N ILE A 124 3.10 4.48 -1.50
CA ILE A 124 2.27 5.19 -2.49
C ILE A 124 1.62 6.42 -1.87
N SER A 125 1.10 6.30 -0.64
CA SER A 125 0.43 7.41 0.05
C SER A 125 1.37 8.54 0.41
N TYR A 126 0.88 9.76 0.30
CA TYR A 126 1.57 10.92 0.82
C TYR A 126 1.50 10.95 2.36
N GLY A 127 2.65 10.94 3.02
CA GLY A 127 2.75 11.03 4.48
C GLY A 127 4.20 11.09 4.92
N GLY A 128 4.60 12.20 5.58
CA GLY A 128 6.00 12.40 5.99
C GLY A 128 6.50 11.36 7.00
N SER A 129 5.70 11.05 8.02
CA SER A 129 6.06 10.08 9.06
C SER A 129 6.01 8.64 8.57
N SER A 130 5.02 8.27 7.77
CA SER A 130 4.92 6.94 7.17
C SER A 130 6.05 6.69 6.17
N LEU A 131 6.38 7.67 5.33
CA LEU A 131 7.51 7.58 4.41
C LEU A 131 8.83 7.31 5.16
N LEU A 132 9.08 8.03 6.25
CA LEU A 132 10.28 7.84 7.06
C LEU A 132 10.34 6.43 7.65
N SER A 133 9.22 5.89 8.14
CA SER A 133 9.14 4.52 8.66
C SER A 133 9.45 3.48 7.58
N TYR A 134 8.94 3.66 6.36
CA TYR A 134 9.22 2.76 5.24
C TYR A 134 10.68 2.88 4.76
N MET A 135 11.26 4.07 4.77
CA MET A 135 12.69 4.26 4.45
C MET A 135 13.60 3.56 5.46
N ILE A 136 13.26 3.59 6.75
CA ILE A 136 13.99 2.82 7.77
C ILE A 136 13.86 1.32 7.50
N ALA A 137 12.65 0.82 7.19
CA ALA A 137 12.45 -0.58 6.85
C ALA A 137 13.29 -1.01 5.64
N ILE A 138 13.32 -0.21 4.57
CA ILE A 138 14.15 -0.48 3.39
C ILE A 138 15.64 -0.46 3.74
N ALA A 139 16.11 0.47 4.56
CA ALA A 139 17.50 0.54 4.98
C ALA A 139 17.95 -0.75 5.71
N LEU A 140 17.09 -1.28 6.58
CA LEU A 140 17.32 -2.56 7.24
C LEU A 140 17.44 -3.73 6.24
N PHE A 141 16.59 -3.76 5.20
CA PHE A 141 16.68 -4.78 4.15
C PHE A 141 17.96 -4.68 3.32
N ILE A 142 18.40 -3.46 3.02
CA ILE A 142 19.67 -3.24 2.30
C ILE A 142 20.84 -3.77 3.12
N ASP A 143 20.84 -3.54 4.44
CA ASP A 143 21.87 -4.05 5.33
C ASP A 143 21.87 -5.59 5.39
N ILE A 144 20.72 -6.22 5.57
CA ILE A 144 20.55 -7.68 5.54
C ILE A 144 21.09 -8.26 4.23
N ASN A 145 20.71 -7.68 3.11
CA ASN A 145 21.16 -8.14 1.78
C ASN A 145 22.66 -8.00 1.59
N SER A 146 23.24 -6.91 2.07
CA SER A 146 24.68 -6.66 2.00
C SER A 146 25.47 -7.70 2.82
N GLN A 147 25.02 -7.98 4.05
CA GLN A 147 25.66 -9.00 4.91
C GLN A 147 25.59 -10.39 4.32
N ASN A 148 24.43 -10.78 3.75
CA ASN A 148 24.27 -12.06 3.07
C ASN A 148 25.22 -12.22 1.89
N ASN A 149 25.39 -11.18 1.07
CA ASN A 149 26.31 -11.21 -0.06
C ASN A 149 27.79 -11.34 0.38
N ILE A 150 28.18 -10.66 1.46
CA ILE A 150 29.54 -10.76 2.01
C ILE A 150 29.81 -12.17 2.53
N MET A 151 28.89 -12.78 3.26
CA MET A 151 29.05 -14.15 3.76
C MET A 151 29.12 -15.17 2.63
N LYS A 152 28.26 -15.04 1.61
CA LYS A 152 28.27 -15.91 0.45
C LYS A 152 29.59 -15.83 -0.35
N ASN A 153 30.14 -14.64 -0.51
CA ASN A 153 31.43 -14.47 -1.18
C ASN A 153 32.59 -15.08 -0.38
N ARG A 154 32.57 -14.98 0.95
CA ARG A 154 33.59 -15.62 1.81
C ARG A 154 33.56 -17.14 1.72
N SER A 155 32.38 -17.76 1.62
CA SER A 155 32.24 -19.21 1.50
C SER A 155 32.66 -19.77 0.15
N ILE A 156 32.84 -18.94 -0.90
CA ILE A 156 33.32 -19.35 -2.23
C ILE A 156 34.85 -19.29 -2.28
N ILE A 157 35.50 -18.48 -1.42
CA ILE A 157 36.95 -18.25 -1.42
C ILE A 157 37.67 -19.20 -0.42
N SER A 158 36.96 -19.82 0.50
CA SER A 158 37.45 -20.85 1.44
C SER A 158 37.31 -22.24 0.89
#